data_0df09b478c16a0b9d216039409578923
#
_entry.id   0df09b478c16a0b9d216039409578923
#
_cell.length_a   1.000
_cell.length_b   1.000
_cell.length_c   1.000
_cell.angle_alpha   90.00
_cell.angle_beta   90.00
_cell.angle_gamma   90.00
#
_symmetry.space_group_name_H-M   'P 1'
#
loop_
_entity.id
_entity.type
_entity.pdbx_description
1 polymer ?
#
loop_
_entity_poly.entity_id
_entity_poly.type
_entity_poly.pdbx_seq_one_letter_code
_entity_poly.pdbx_strand_id
1 'polypeptide(L)'
;VKVTTTAKRASAKRATAKASSSAFSARKASLNGVSLAAFAAPSVAASKSSQIRALRSAVFAAAKADRSKADDPDAGKGQRVMIIGGDGYCGWATALHLSNRGYEVCIVDNLCRRGMDDSLGFNSLTPIRGIHERVRKWKEVSGKDIELFIGDVCDYEFLSATFKKFEPTAAVHFGEQRSAPYSMMDRTKAVFTQTNNVMGNINLMYAIKEFAPDCHLIKLGTMGEYGTPNIDIEEGYLTVEHNGRTDTLPYPKQGNSFYHLSKCHDSTNMIFCTKAWQMRTTDLNQGVVYGVATEETMMDPALINRLDYDAVFGTALNRFCIQAAVGHPMTVYGKGGQTRGFLDIRDTVRCIQIACDNPADKGEMRIYNQFTEQFSVNELAALITEAGKKIGLDPQVINVPNPRTEMEEHYYNAKNSKLQDLGLEPHLMSDALMDSLLKIIIEYKDRVDKSLILPGVNWTESASVGQQLEKAEKVKA
;
A
#
# COMPACT_ATOMS: atom_id res chain seq x y z
N VAL A 1 49.18 16.92 0.35
CA VAL A 1 49.46 15.56 -0.11
C VAL A 1 49.04 15.49 -1.56
N LYS A 2 50.03 15.37 -2.46
CA LYS A 2 49.84 15.29 -3.92
C LYS A 2 49.37 13.85 -4.27
N VAL A 3 48.29 13.74 -5.03
CA VAL A 3 47.84 12.49 -5.64
C VAL A 3 48.26 12.51 -7.11
N THR A 4 49.10 11.55 -7.50
CA THR A 4 49.53 11.33 -8.88
C THR A 4 48.65 10.27 -9.52
N THR A 5 47.94 10.64 -10.56
CA THR A 5 47.15 9.76 -11.42
C THR A 5 48.02 9.15 -12.50
N THR A 6 48.11 7.83 -12.57
CA THR A 6 48.65 7.09 -13.71
C THR A 6 47.56 6.35 -14.43
N ALA A 7 47.17 6.84 -15.60
CA ALA A 7 46.23 6.16 -16.50
C ALA A 7 46.96 5.11 -17.34
N LYS A 8 46.57 3.84 -17.24
CA LYS A 8 46.89 2.79 -18.21
C LYS A 8 45.67 2.54 -19.11
N ARG A 9 45.82 2.88 -20.38
CA ARG A 9 44.89 2.45 -21.46
C ARG A 9 44.98 0.95 -21.65
N ALA A 10 43.88 0.22 -21.57
CA ALA A 10 43.73 -1.11 -22.11
C ALA A 10 42.65 -1.10 -23.20
N SER A 11 43.01 -1.56 -24.37
CA SER A 11 42.18 -1.65 -25.57
C SER A 11 41.13 -2.74 -25.43
N ALA A 12 39.88 -2.42 -25.55
CA ALA A 12 38.78 -3.38 -25.59
C ALA A 12 38.58 -3.92 -27.00
N LYS A 13 38.74 -5.23 -27.19
CA LYS A 13 38.27 -5.97 -28.36
C LYS A 13 36.73 -6.10 -28.29
N ARG A 14 36.05 -5.64 -29.32
CA ARG A 14 34.63 -5.91 -29.56
C ARG A 14 34.43 -7.41 -29.78
N ALA A 15 33.63 -8.05 -28.93
CA ALA A 15 33.00 -9.32 -29.20
C ALA A 15 31.50 -9.06 -29.42
N THR A 16 31.05 -9.29 -30.62
CA THR A 16 29.65 -9.30 -31.01
C THR A 16 28.98 -10.57 -30.49
N ALA A 17 28.13 -10.45 -29.48
CA ALA A 17 27.26 -11.55 -29.09
C ALA A 17 25.92 -11.44 -29.85
N LYS A 18 25.60 -12.47 -30.61
CA LYS A 18 24.31 -12.66 -31.28
C LYS A 18 23.21 -12.85 -30.24
N ALA A 19 22.17 -12.05 -30.34
CA ALA A 19 20.93 -12.25 -29.63
C ALA A 19 20.26 -13.56 -30.12
N SER A 20 20.08 -14.51 -29.23
CA SER A 20 19.18 -15.65 -29.40
C SER A 20 17.82 -15.28 -28.84
N SER A 21 16.85 -15.04 -29.72
CA SER A 21 15.43 -14.94 -29.36
C SER A 21 14.93 -16.33 -28.92
N SER A 22 14.72 -16.54 -27.63
CA SER A 22 13.93 -17.67 -27.17
C SER A 22 12.46 -17.25 -27.10
N ALA A 23 11.67 -17.85 -27.98
CA ALA A 23 10.23 -17.67 -28.06
C ALA A 23 9.57 -18.10 -26.73
N PHE A 24 8.85 -17.17 -26.11
CA PHE A 24 7.90 -17.47 -25.05
C PHE A 24 6.69 -18.17 -25.69
N SER A 25 6.59 -19.48 -25.49
CA SER A 25 5.46 -20.30 -25.88
C SER A 25 4.26 -19.92 -25.00
N ALA A 26 3.32 -19.18 -25.56
CA ALA A 26 2.02 -18.95 -24.93
C ALA A 26 1.26 -20.28 -24.83
N ARG A 27 1.16 -20.83 -23.62
CA ARG A 27 0.17 -21.86 -23.31
C ARG A 27 -1.20 -21.18 -23.27
N LYS A 28 -1.97 -21.35 -24.35
CA LYS A 28 -3.42 -21.14 -24.35
C LYS A 28 -4.05 -22.17 -23.43
N ALA A 29 -4.43 -21.77 -22.22
CA ALA A 29 -5.44 -22.48 -21.47
C ALA A 29 -6.81 -22.09 -22.05
N SER A 30 -7.48 -23.02 -22.71
CA SER A 30 -8.85 -22.83 -23.18
C SER A 30 -9.79 -22.88 -21.97
N LEU A 31 -10.32 -21.77 -21.55
CA LEU A 31 -11.50 -21.69 -20.70
C LEU A 31 -12.73 -21.92 -21.57
N ASN A 32 -13.16 -23.17 -21.66
CA ASN A 32 -14.44 -23.55 -22.22
C ASN A 32 -15.56 -23.12 -21.25
N GLY A 33 -16.45 -22.27 -21.76
CA GLY A 33 -17.84 -22.25 -21.35
C GLY A 33 -18.36 -21.08 -20.55
N VAL A 34 -17.96 -19.82 -20.85
CA VAL A 34 -18.82 -18.68 -20.52
C VAL A 34 -19.05 -17.85 -21.78
N SER A 35 -20.26 -17.99 -22.31
CA SER A 35 -20.72 -17.24 -23.49
C SER A 35 -20.76 -15.75 -23.20
N LEU A 36 -20.02 -14.96 -23.97
CA LEU A 36 -20.02 -13.49 -24.01
C LEU A 36 -21.35 -12.87 -24.53
N ALA A 37 -22.43 -13.67 -24.66
CA ALA A 37 -23.68 -13.24 -25.26
C ALA A 37 -24.71 -12.64 -24.28
N ALA A 38 -24.36 -12.39 -23.01
CA ALA A 38 -25.31 -11.90 -21.99
C ALA A 38 -25.13 -10.42 -21.58
N PHE A 39 -24.37 -9.62 -22.32
CA PHE A 39 -24.37 -8.16 -22.12
C PHE A 39 -25.20 -7.44 -23.20
N ALA A 40 -26.47 -7.81 -23.28
CA ALA A 40 -27.45 -6.93 -23.88
C ALA A 40 -27.63 -5.71 -22.96
N ALA A 41 -27.61 -4.49 -23.55
CA ALA A 41 -27.82 -3.26 -22.82
C ALA A 41 -29.09 -3.36 -21.95
N PRO A 42 -29.03 -3.05 -20.63
CA PRO A 42 -30.21 -3.13 -19.79
C PRO A 42 -31.23 -2.08 -20.23
N SER A 43 -32.49 -2.50 -20.34
CA SER A 43 -33.63 -1.63 -20.60
C SER A 43 -33.71 -0.50 -19.56
N VAL A 44 -34.10 0.69 -19.98
CA VAL A 44 -34.06 2.00 -19.27
C VAL A 44 -34.87 2.06 -17.96
N ALA A 45 -35.26 0.97 -17.32
CA ALA A 45 -36.18 0.93 -16.18
C ALA A 45 -35.65 0.36 -14.86
N ALA A 46 -34.38 -0.01 -14.74
CA ALA A 46 -33.85 -0.45 -13.44
C ALA A 46 -33.37 0.76 -12.63
N SER A 47 -33.87 0.93 -11.39
CA SER A 47 -33.44 2.02 -10.51
C SER A 47 -31.93 1.96 -10.26
N LYS A 48 -31.27 3.13 -10.11
CA LYS A 48 -29.82 3.21 -9.78
C LYS A 48 -29.43 2.26 -8.63
N SER A 49 -30.31 2.05 -7.66
CA SER A 49 -30.08 1.18 -6.51
C SER A 49 -30.03 -0.32 -6.86
N SER A 50 -30.82 -0.78 -7.86
CA SER A 50 -30.79 -2.19 -8.29
C SER A 50 -29.56 -2.49 -9.16
N GLN A 51 -29.08 -1.53 -9.94
CA GLN A 51 -27.82 -1.66 -10.68
C GLN A 51 -26.61 -1.69 -9.76
N ILE A 52 -26.59 -0.85 -8.73
CA ILE A 52 -25.57 -0.84 -7.67
C ILE A 52 -25.56 -2.18 -6.93
N ARG A 53 -26.73 -2.72 -6.59
CA ARG A 53 -26.85 -4.01 -5.93
C ARG A 53 -26.36 -5.16 -6.81
N ALA A 54 -26.67 -5.13 -8.11
CA ALA A 54 -26.17 -6.12 -9.07
C ALA A 54 -24.65 -6.02 -9.28
N LEU A 55 -24.10 -4.80 -9.33
CA LEU A 55 -22.65 -4.57 -9.44
C LEU A 55 -21.90 -5.11 -8.19
N ARG A 56 -22.41 -4.80 -6.99
CA ARG A 56 -21.88 -5.32 -5.73
C ARG A 56 -21.95 -6.85 -5.68
N SER A 57 -23.06 -7.44 -6.11
CA SER A 57 -23.23 -8.89 -6.18
C SER A 57 -22.26 -9.55 -7.16
N ALA A 58 -21.93 -8.89 -8.29
CA ALA A 58 -20.98 -9.40 -9.27
C ALA A 58 -19.52 -9.32 -8.75
N VAL A 59 -19.14 -8.22 -8.09
CA VAL A 59 -17.82 -8.09 -7.42
C VAL A 59 -17.69 -9.11 -6.30
N PHE A 60 -18.77 -9.32 -5.51
CA PHE A 60 -18.82 -10.32 -4.46
C PHE A 60 -18.71 -11.76 -5.01
N ALA A 61 -19.36 -12.03 -6.14
CA ALA A 61 -19.28 -13.36 -6.79
C ALA A 61 -17.89 -13.64 -7.37
N ALA A 62 -17.22 -12.62 -7.94
CA ALA A 62 -15.85 -12.73 -8.42
C ALA A 62 -14.87 -12.97 -7.25
N ALA A 63 -15.00 -12.22 -6.16
CA ALA A 63 -14.21 -12.42 -4.94
C ALA A 63 -14.45 -13.81 -4.31
N LYS A 64 -15.67 -14.35 -4.42
CA LYS A 64 -16.05 -15.68 -3.90
C LYS A 64 -15.54 -16.85 -4.75
N ALA A 65 -15.31 -16.64 -6.05
CA ALA A 65 -14.79 -17.66 -6.95
C ALA A 65 -13.29 -17.98 -6.72
N ASP A 66 -12.58 -17.10 -5.99
CA ASP A 66 -11.13 -17.17 -5.72
C ASP A 66 -10.81 -17.80 -4.34
N ARG A 67 -11.67 -18.67 -3.85
CA ARG A 67 -11.44 -19.40 -2.58
C ARG A 67 -10.40 -20.49 -2.76
N SER A 68 -9.13 -20.13 -2.60
CA SER A 68 -8.03 -21.08 -2.38
C SER A 68 -8.09 -21.67 -0.97
N LYS A 69 -7.29 -22.70 -0.68
CA LYS A 69 -7.12 -23.30 0.68
C LYS A 69 -6.78 -22.30 1.79
N ALA A 70 -6.53 -21.05 1.42
CA ALA A 70 -6.20 -19.95 2.31
C ALA A 70 -7.41 -19.35 3.06
N ASP A 71 -8.63 -19.71 2.68
CA ASP A 71 -9.88 -19.16 3.23
C ASP A 71 -10.53 -20.09 4.28
N ASP A 72 -9.70 -20.81 5.05
CA ASP A 72 -10.19 -21.56 6.21
C ASP A 72 -10.80 -20.58 7.22
N PRO A 73 -12.11 -20.66 7.51
CA PRO A 73 -12.78 -19.76 8.45
C PRO A 73 -12.29 -19.90 9.90
N ASP A 74 -11.53 -20.94 10.18
CA ASP A 74 -10.95 -21.24 11.50
C ASP A 74 -9.42 -21.11 11.53
N ALA A 75 -8.78 -20.57 10.47
CA ALA A 75 -7.33 -20.44 10.38
C ALA A 75 -6.72 -19.70 11.59
N GLY A 76 -7.41 -18.67 12.07
CA GLY A 76 -6.96 -17.83 13.20
C GLY A 76 -7.38 -18.29 14.59
N LYS A 77 -7.99 -19.47 14.72
CA LYS A 77 -8.52 -19.92 16.02
C LYS A 77 -7.47 -19.96 17.11
N GLY A 78 -7.72 -19.22 18.19
CA GLY A 78 -6.81 -19.07 19.33
C GLY A 78 -5.70 -18.03 19.15
N GLN A 79 -5.70 -17.30 18.02
CA GLN A 79 -4.80 -16.15 17.81
C GLN A 79 -5.53 -14.85 18.09
N ARG A 80 -4.89 -13.97 18.84
CA ARG A 80 -5.39 -12.64 19.23
C ARG A 80 -4.55 -11.57 18.54
N VAL A 81 -5.15 -10.88 17.56
CA VAL A 81 -4.41 -9.95 16.70
C VAL A 81 -4.85 -8.51 16.96
N MET A 82 -3.90 -7.68 17.39
CA MET A 82 -4.08 -6.25 17.60
C MET A 82 -3.77 -5.50 16.31
N ILE A 83 -4.74 -4.79 15.73
CA ILE A 83 -4.58 -3.95 14.55
C ILE A 83 -4.45 -2.48 14.94
N ILE A 84 -3.24 -1.97 14.94
CA ILE A 84 -2.93 -0.58 15.28
C ILE A 84 -3.03 0.26 14.00
N GLY A 85 -3.90 1.30 14.01
CA GLY A 85 -4.27 2.05 12.81
C GLY A 85 -5.42 1.40 12.04
N GLY A 86 -6.37 0.78 12.76
CA GLY A 86 -7.44 -0.02 12.17
C GLY A 86 -8.59 0.78 11.53
N ASP A 87 -8.68 2.11 11.71
CA ASP A 87 -9.63 2.96 10.96
C ASP A 87 -9.06 3.38 9.59
N GLY A 88 -7.77 3.11 9.35
CA GLY A 88 -7.06 3.41 8.11
C GLY A 88 -7.41 2.47 6.95
N TYR A 89 -6.83 2.76 5.78
CA TYR A 89 -7.06 2.03 4.53
C TYR A 89 -6.68 0.54 4.62
N CYS A 90 -5.43 0.22 4.95
CA CYS A 90 -5.00 -1.17 5.09
C CYS A 90 -5.50 -1.79 6.38
N GLY A 91 -5.54 -1.02 7.48
CA GLY A 91 -5.90 -1.53 8.80
C GLY A 91 -7.34 -2.02 8.88
N TRP A 92 -8.29 -1.26 8.32
CA TRP A 92 -9.71 -1.66 8.30
C TRP A 92 -9.93 -2.95 7.51
N ALA A 93 -9.43 -3.02 6.28
CA ALA A 93 -9.57 -4.23 5.46
C ALA A 93 -8.92 -5.45 6.15
N THR A 94 -7.75 -5.27 6.78
CA THR A 94 -7.06 -6.34 7.53
C THR A 94 -7.86 -6.79 8.74
N ALA A 95 -8.43 -5.87 9.51
CA ALA A 95 -9.23 -6.21 10.69
C ALA A 95 -10.44 -7.09 10.32
N LEU A 96 -11.16 -6.72 9.27
CA LEU A 96 -12.28 -7.51 8.78
C LEU A 96 -11.84 -8.88 8.23
N HIS A 97 -10.78 -8.90 7.43
CA HIS A 97 -10.23 -10.12 6.83
C HIS A 97 -9.83 -11.16 7.89
N LEU A 98 -9.07 -10.75 8.89
CA LEU A 98 -8.65 -11.65 9.97
C LEU A 98 -9.83 -12.08 10.84
N SER A 99 -10.71 -11.16 11.21
CA SER A 99 -11.92 -11.47 11.96
C SER A 99 -12.79 -12.49 11.22
N ASN A 100 -12.91 -12.37 9.87
CA ASN A 100 -13.66 -13.31 9.06
C ASN A 100 -13.07 -14.73 9.08
N ARG A 101 -11.76 -14.85 9.34
CA ARG A 101 -11.01 -16.12 9.39
C ARG A 101 -10.75 -16.64 10.81
N GLY A 102 -11.56 -16.19 11.77
CA GLY A 102 -11.59 -16.75 13.13
C GLY A 102 -10.54 -16.22 14.10
N TYR A 103 -9.76 -15.19 13.70
CA TYR A 103 -8.90 -14.49 14.66
C TYR A 103 -9.74 -13.64 15.63
N GLU A 104 -9.34 -13.59 16.88
CA GLU A 104 -9.82 -12.57 17.81
C GLU A 104 -9.12 -11.24 17.48
N VAL A 105 -9.88 -10.25 17.07
CA VAL A 105 -9.31 -8.99 16.57
C VAL A 105 -9.68 -7.83 17.47
N CYS A 106 -8.70 -6.98 17.79
CA CYS A 106 -8.98 -5.63 18.26
C CYS A 106 -8.39 -4.56 17.35
N ILE A 107 -9.04 -3.41 17.31
CA ILE A 107 -8.58 -2.20 16.62
C ILE A 107 -8.10 -1.19 17.68
N VAL A 108 -6.91 -0.63 17.45
CA VAL A 108 -6.36 0.52 18.19
C VAL A 108 -6.19 1.66 17.20
N ASP A 109 -6.83 2.82 17.44
CA ASP A 109 -6.75 3.97 16.54
C ASP A 109 -7.02 5.28 17.30
N ASN A 110 -6.30 6.35 16.99
CA ASN A 110 -6.53 7.70 17.53
C ASN A 110 -7.39 8.58 16.61
N LEU A 111 -7.83 8.06 15.47
CA LEU A 111 -8.65 8.72 14.46
C LEU A 111 -8.01 9.99 13.84
N CYS A 112 -6.70 10.19 14.02
CA CYS A 112 -6.01 11.39 13.55
C CYS A 112 -6.08 11.55 12.03
N ARG A 113 -6.19 10.45 11.27
CA ARG A 113 -6.33 10.51 9.81
C ARG A 113 -7.61 11.25 9.38
N ARG A 114 -8.70 11.12 10.14
CA ARG A 114 -9.95 11.88 9.90
C ARG A 114 -9.75 13.37 10.15
N GLY A 115 -9.08 13.72 11.27
CA GLY A 115 -8.73 15.11 11.55
C GLY A 115 -7.79 15.73 10.51
N MET A 116 -6.92 14.94 9.89
CA MET A 116 -6.10 15.41 8.75
C MET A 116 -6.96 15.72 7.53
N ASP A 117 -7.97 14.88 7.21
CA ASP A 117 -8.91 15.16 6.13
C ASP A 117 -9.61 16.49 6.37
N ASP A 118 -10.20 16.67 7.56
CA ASP A 118 -10.92 17.90 7.92
C ASP A 118 -10.01 19.14 7.84
N SER A 119 -8.78 19.04 8.34
CA SER A 119 -7.83 20.17 8.36
C SER A 119 -7.31 20.58 6.98
N LEU A 120 -7.31 19.66 6.03
CA LEU A 120 -6.83 19.87 4.66
C LEU A 120 -7.98 20.04 3.64
N GLY A 121 -9.23 19.90 4.07
CA GLY A 121 -10.40 19.93 3.20
C GLY A 121 -10.49 18.72 2.27
N PHE A 122 -9.92 17.58 2.67
CA PHE A 122 -9.95 16.33 1.89
C PHE A 122 -11.08 15.42 2.30
N ASN A 123 -11.48 14.56 1.39
CA ASN A 123 -12.50 13.54 1.64
C ASN A 123 -12.13 12.23 0.93
N SER A 124 -12.45 11.12 1.55
CA SER A 124 -12.46 9.85 0.84
C SER A 124 -13.52 9.86 -0.28
N LEU A 125 -13.20 9.32 -1.45
CA LEU A 125 -14.17 9.15 -2.53
C LEU A 125 -15.34 8.28 -2.06
N THR A 126 -15.05 7.17 -1.39
CA THR A 126 -16.05 6.31 -0.75
C THR A 126 -16.53 6.92 0.56
N PRO A 127 -17.85 6.84 0.89
CA PRO A 127 -18.37 7.41 2.14
C PRO A 127 -17.98 6.56 3.35
N ILE A 128 -17.07 7.08 4.20
CA ILE A 128 -16.59 6.39 5.39
C ILE A 128 -17.43 6.72 6.61
N ARG A 129 -18.09 5.71 7.17
CA ARG A 129 -18.85 5.80 8.42
C ARG A 129 -17.96 5.93 9.65
N GLY A 130 -18.51 6.38 10.77
CA GLY A 130 -17.79 6.40 12.05
C GLY A 130 -17.36 4.99 12.46
N ILE A 131 -16.18 4.86 13.09
CA ILE A 131 -15.60 3.55 13.40
C ILE A 131 -16.52 2.68 14.27
N HIS A 132 -17.23 3.26 15.24
CA HIS A 132 -18.19 2.53 16.09
C HIS A 132 -19.36 1.97 15.27
N GLU A 133 -19.84 2.70 14.26
CA GLU A 133 -20.89 2.24 13.35
C GLU A 133 -20.38 1.10 12.48
N ARG A 134 -19.14 1.22 11.97
CA ARG A 134 -18.49 0.19 11.14
C ARG A 134 -18.30 -1.11 11.91
N VAL A 135 -17.78 -1.06 13.13
CA VAL A 135 -17.58 -2.25 13.98
C VAL A 135 -18.91 -2.90 14.34
N ARG A 136 -19.94 -2.10 14.73
CA ARG A 136 -21.28 -2.62 14.97
C ARG A 136 -21.88 -3.30 13.75
N LYS A 137 -21.73 -2.67 12.55
CA LYS A 137 -22.20 -3.24 11.31
C LYS A 137 -21.50 -4.55 10.96
N TRP A 138 -20.20 -4.64 11.22
CA TRP A 138 -19.45 -5.87 11.05
C TRP A 138 -20.05 -7.01 11.88
N LYS A 139 -20.34 -6.76 13.15
CA LYS A 139 -21.00 -7.74 14.03
C LYS A 139 -22.37 -8.15 13.50
N GLU A 140 -23.17 -7.20 13.00
CA GLU A 140 -24.49 -7.47 12.44
C GLU A 140 -24.44 -8.41 11.22
N VAL A 141 -23.47 -8.24 10.31
CA VAL A 141 -23.42 -8.99 9.05
C VAL A 141 -22.60 -10.27 9.14
N SER A 142 -21.60 -10.33 10.01
CA SER A 142 -20.68 -11.49 10.13
C SER A 142 -20.96 -12.35 11.36
N GLY A 143 -21.65 -11.80 12.37
CA GLY A 143 -21.80 -12.43 13.69
C GLY A 143 -20.53 -12.34 14.56
N LYS A 144 -19.46 -11.70 14.09
CA LYS A 144 -18.14 -11.66 14.74
C LYS A 144 -17.88 -10.32 15.39
N ASP A 145 -17.24 -10.33 16.57
CA ASP A 145 -16.88 -9.13 17.30
C ASP A 145 -15.48 -8.63 16.91
N ILE A 146 -15.30 -7.31 16.93
CA ILE A 146 -14.01 -6.65 16.92
C ILE A 146 -13.99 -5.69 18.11
N GLU A 147 -13.04 -5.86 19.06
CA GLU A 147 -12.85 -4.89 20.12
C GLU A 147 -12.29 -3.58 19.59
N LEU A 148 -12.70 -2.46 20.17
CA LEU A 148 -12.26 -1.13 19.74
C LEU A 148 -11.67 -0.35 20.92
N PHE A 149 -10.42 0.08 20.76
CA PHE A 149 -9.69 0.94 21.69
C PHE A 149 -9.34 2.26 20.99
N ILE A 150 -9.91 3.36 21.46
CA ILE A 150 -9.63 4.69 20.90
C ILE A 150 -8.56 5.37 21.75
N GLY A 151 -7.38 5.58 21.16
CA GLY A 151 -6.25 6.22 21.83
C GLY A 151 -5.01 6.23 20.96
N ASP A 152 -3.95 6.89 21.44
CA ASP A 152 -2.73 7.17 20.68
C ASP A 152 -1.60 6.19 21.08
N VAL A 153 -0.91 5.63 20.10
CA VAL A 153 0.28 4.78 20.32
C VAL A 153 1.45 5.55 20.94
N CYS A 154 1.45 6.88 20.81
CA CYS A 154 2.42 7.74 21.49
C CYS A 154 2.10 7.92 23.00
N ASP A 155 0.90 7.57 23.43
CA ASP A 155 0.53 7.47 24.86
C ASP A 155 0.85 6.07 25.37
N TYR A 156 1.98 5.95 26.09
CA TYR A 156 2.45 4.67 26.61
C TYR A 156 1.55 4.06 27.68
N GLU A 157 0.90 4.87 28.50
CA GLU A 157 -0.02 4.38 29.54
C GLU A 157 -1.27 3.74 28.90
N PHE A 158 -1.85 4.42 27.90
CA PHE A 158 -2.95 3.87 27.12
C PHE A 158 -2.55 2.56 26.43
N LEU A 159 -1.42 2.54 25.74
CA LEU A 159 -0.94 1.36 25.03
C LEU A 159 -0.68 0.19 25.97
N SER A 160 -0.03 0.44 27.11
CA SER A 160 0.23 -0.55 28.16
C SER A 160 -1.06 -1.16 28.73
N ALA A 161 -2.07 -0.32 29.03
CA ALA A 161 -3.37 -0.77 29.49
C ALA A 161 -4.09 -1.64 28.45
N THR A 162 -3.98 -1.26 27.17
CA THR A 162 -4.55 -2.01 26.05
C THR A 162 -3.88 -3.37 25.90
N PHE A 163 -2.55 -3.45 25.96
CA PHE A 163 -1.80 -4.71 25.92
C PHE A 163 -2.17 -5.65 27.06
N LYS A 164 -2.24 -5.14 28.30
CA LYS A 164 -2.66 -5.92 29.47
C LYS A 164 -4.08 -6.46 29.33
N LYS A 165 -4.99 -5.71 28.73
CA LYS A 165 -6.38 -6.11 28.58
C LYS A 165 -6.57 -7.11 27.44
N PHE A 166 -5.95 -6.86 26.29
CA PHE A 166 -6.17 -7.67 25.09
C PHE A 166 -5.21 -8.87 25.01
N GLU A 167 -4.01 -8.80 25.58
CA GLU A 167 -2.97 -9.87 25.56
C GLU A 167 -2.73 -10.43 24.14
N PRO A 168 -2.26 -9.61 23.18
CA PRO A 168 -2.13 -10.03 21.79
C PRO A 168 -1.06 -11.10 21.58
N THR A 169 -1.33 -12.08 20.70
CA THR A 169 -0.33 -13.01 20.17
C THR A 169 0.41 -12.41 18.97
N ALA A 170 -0.22 -11.48 18.26
CA ALA A 170 0.39 -10.69 17.21
C ALA A 170 -0.11 -9.24 17.24
N ALA A 171 0.77 -8.29 16.91
CA ALA A 171 0.45 -6.88 16.77
C ALA A 171 0.83 -6.42 15.36
N VAL A 172 -0.15 -5.94 14.58
CA VAL A 172 0.04 -5.42 13.23
C VAL A 172 0.03 -3.90 13.29
N HIS A 173 1.13 -3.26 12.89
CA HIS A 173 1.32 -1.83 13.06
C HIS A 173 1.14 -1.06 11.75
N PHE A 174 -0.08 -0.50 11.56
CA PHE A 174 -0.43 0.48 10.52
C PHE A 174 -0.58 1.90 11.08
N GLY A 175 -0.47 2.10 12.40
CA GLY A 175 -0.77 3.35 13.10
C GLY A 175 0.26 4.46 12.87
N GLU A 176 0.66 4.67 11.62
CA GLU A 176 1.68 5.61 11.22
C GLU A 176 1.16 6.61 10.17
N GLN A 177 1.71 7.84 10.19
CA GLN A 177 1.51 8.78 9.09
C GLN A 177 2.23 8.23 7.85
N ARG A 178 1.48 7.92 6.78
CA ARG A 178 1.90 7.14 5.61
C ARG A 178 2.22 7.95 4.35
N SER A 179 2.07 9.26 4.41
CA SER A 179 2.18 10.11 3.22
C SER A 179 3.52 10.84 3.15
N ALA A 180 4.30 10.53 2.11
CA ALA A 180 5.51 11.29 1.81
C ALA A 180 5.19 12.77 1.50
N PRO A 181 4.21 13.12 0.64
CA PRO A 181 3.82 14.52 0.43
C PRO A 181 3.42 15.24 1.73
N TYR A 182 2.61 14.64 2.60
CA TYR A 182 2.25 15.24 3.88
C TYR A 182 3.48 15.60 4.72
N SER A 183 4.44 14.69 4.81
CA SER A 183 5.67 14.89 5.59
C SER A 183 6.58 16.00 5.04
N MET A 184 6.36 16.44 3.78
CA MET A 184 7.14 17.44 3.09
C MET A 184 6.42 18.81 2.95
N MET A 185 5.18 18.95 3.46
CA MET A 185 4.41 20.19 3.34
C MET A 185 5.02 21.34 4.15
N ASP A 186 5.38 21.07 5.40
CA ASP A 186 5.97 22.04 6.32
C ASP A 186 6.66 21.34 7.50
N ARG A 187 7.40 22.14 8.31
CA ARG A 187 8.10 21.66 9.50
C ARG A 187 7.18 20.98 10.51
N THR A 188 5.98 21.48 10.72
CA THR A 188 5.04 20.93 11.71
C THR A 188 4.64 19.51 11.34
N LYS A 189 4.32 19.29 10.06
CA LYS A 189 3.94 17.98 9.54
C LYS A 189 5.13 17.01 9.46
N ALA A 190 6.34 17.52 9.16
CA ALA A 190 7.57 16.74 9.23
C ALA A 190 7.84 16.24 10.65
N VAL A 191 7.77 17.15 11.65
CA VAL A 191 7.96 16.81 13.07
C VAL A 191 6.88 15.86 13.56
N PHE A 192 5.61 16.13 13.23
CA PHE A 192 4.50 15.22 13.54
C PHE A 192 4.79 13.81 12.99
N THR A 193 5.19 13.69 11.72
CA THR A 193 5.49 12.39 11.09
C THR A 193 6.58 11.64 11.86
N GLN A 194 7.69 12.30 12.19
CA GLN A 194 8.77 11.67 12.93
C GLN A 194 8.34 11.28 14.36
N THR A 195 7.63 12.15 15.05
CA THR A 195 7.16 11.87 16.41
C THR A 195 6.16 10.72 16.43
N ASN A 196 5.11 10.80 15.61
CA ASN A 196 4.07 9.77 15.56
C ASN A 196 4.64 8.40 15.19
N ASN A 197 5.42 8.33 14.12
CA ASN A 197 5.90 7.06 13.60
C ASN A 197 6.97 6.46 14.53
N VAL A 198 8.07 7.18 14.75
CA VAL A 198 9.23 6.63 15.49
C VAL A 198 8.91 6.42 16.98
N MET A 199 8.27 7.40 17.63
CA MET A 199 7.92 7.26 19.06
C MET A 199 6.83 6.20 19.27
N GLY A 200 5.81 6.17 18.40
CA GLY A 200 4.77 5.14 18.44
C GLY A 200 5.34 3.74 18.31
N ASN A 201 6.27 3.53 17.37
CA ASN A 201 6.94 2.24 17.18
C ASN A 201 7.82 1.86 18.39
N ILE A 202 8.55 2.80 18.99
CA ILE A 202 9.33 2.54 20.21
C ILE A 202 8.42 2.13 21.37
N ASN A 203 7.34 2.86 21.59
CA ASN A 203 6.37 2.53 22.63
C ASN A 203 5.77 1.13 22.43
N LEU A 204 5.44 0.80 21.17
CA LEU A 204 4.90 -0.52 20.85
C LEU A 204 5.91 -1.65 21.17
N MET A 205 7.18 -1.47 20.83
CA MET A 205 8.20 -2.46 21.14
C MET A 205 8.40 -2.62 22.66
N TYR A 206 8.33 -1.53 23.44
CA TYR A 206 8.35 -1.60 24.90
C TYR A 206 7.11 -2.28 25.47
N ALA A 207 5.92 -1.98 24.96
CA ALA A 207 4.69 -2.62 25.40
C ALA A 207 4.72 -4.14 25.13
N ILE A 208 5.23 -4.56 23.99
CA ILE A 208 5.44 -5.99 23.67
C ILE A 208 6.43 -6.60 24.67
N LYS A 209 7.59 -5.99 24.85
CA LYS A 209 8.64 -6.47 25.77
C LYS A 209 8.12 -6.67 27.20
N GLU A 210 7.31 -5.74 27.69
CA GLU A 210 6.87 -5.71 29.10
C GLU A 210 5.61 -6.54 29.36
N PHE A 211 4.68 -6.59 28.41
CA PHE A 211 3.35 -7.15 28.67
C PHE A 211 2.99 -8.36 27.77
N ALA A 212 3.68 -8.56 26.65
CA ALA A 212 3.41 -9.65 25.71
C ALA A 212 4.71 -10.12 25.02
N PRO A 213 5.73 -10.62 25.76
CA PRO A 213 7.09 -10.87 25.22
C PRO A 213 7.13 -11.94 24.11
N ASP A 214 6.11 -12.75 23.95
CA ASP A 214 5.97 -13.73 22.87
C ASP A 214 5.15 -13.19 21.67
N CYS A 215 4.60 -11.99 21.77
CA CYS A 215 3.83 -11.35 20.72
C CYS A 215 4.69 -11.09 19.48
N HIS A 216 4.19 -11.49 18.31
CA HIS A 216 4.82 -11.23 17.02
C HIS A 216 4.49 -9.82 16.53
N LEU A 217 5.47 -8.95 16.41
CA LEU A 217 5.31 -7.62 15.82
C LEU A 217 5.41 -7.71 14.29
N ILE A 218 4.34 -7.35 13.61
CA ILE A 218 4.27 -7.22 12.15
C ILE A 218 4.15 -5.73 11.82
N LYS A 219 5.22 -5.12 11.35
CA LYS A 219 5.25 -3.70 10.98
C LYS A 219 5.09 -3.55 9.48
N LEU A 220 4.33 -2.53 9.06
CA LEU A 220 4.30 -2.11 7.66
C LEU A 220 5.43 -1.11 7.40
N GLY A 221 6.52 -1.61 6.77
CA GLY A 221 7.56 -0.83 6.15
C GLY A 221 7.10 -0.25 4.81
N THR A 222 8.03 0.18 3.99
CA THR A 222 7.74 0.64 2.63
C THR A 222 8.92 0.35 1.69
N MET A 223 8.63 0.01 0.44
CA MET A 223 9.66 -0.08 -0.61
C MET A 223 10.41 1.25 -0.79
N GLY A 224 9.81 2.37 -0.40
CA GLY A 224 10.44 3.69 -0.40
C GLY A 224 11.62 3.85 0.58
N GLU A 225 11.80 2.93 1.50
CA GLU A 225 12.98 2.89 2.39
C GLU A 225 14.27 2.62 1.63
N TYR A 226 14.20 1.86 0.54
CA TYR A 226 15.37 1.55 -0.30
C TYR A 226 15.81 2.73 -1.17
N GLY A 227 14.94 3.73 -1.36
CA GLY A 227 15.21 4.83 -2.27
C GLY A 227 15.27 4.37 -3.73
N THR A 228 16.31 4.82 -4.46
CA THR A 228 16.54 4.46 -5.87
C THR A 228 17.99 3.99 -6.07
N PRO A 229 18.38 2.83 -5.52
CA PRO A 229 19.75 2.30 -5.69
C PRO A 229 19.96 1.86 -7.14
N ASN A 230 21.22 1.95 -7.60
CA ASN A 230 21.61 1.46 -8.93
C ASN A 230 22.14 0.01 -8.88
N ILE A 231 21.55 -0.81 -8.01
CA ILE A 231 21.82 -2.25 -7.85
C ILE A 231 20.49 -2.96 -7.54
N ASP A 232 20.45 -4.28 -7.67
CA ASP A 232 19.29 -5.09 -7.31
C ASP A 232 18.90 -4.87 -5.84
N ILE A 233 17.59 -4.82 -5.58
CA ILE A 233 17.04 -4.69 -4.23
C ILE A 233 16.72 -6.08 -3.69
N GLU A 234 17.57 -6.58 -2.78
CA GLU A 234 17.33 -7.84 -2.10
C GLU A 234 16.25 -7.72 -1.02
N GLU A 235 15.64 -8.83 -0.64
CA GLU A 235 14.64 -8.86 0.42
C GLU A 235 15.28 -8.79 1.82
N GLY A 236 15.52 -7.57 2.26
CA GLY A 236 15.90 -7.22 3.62
C GLY A 236 17.40 -7.27 3.94
N TYR A 237 18.15 -8.19 3.36
CA TYR A 237 19.57 -8.36 3.69
C TYR A 237 20.42 -8.49 2.43
N LEU A 238 21.66 -7.98 2.51
CA LEU A 238 22.64 -8.01 1.45
C LEU A 238 23.94 -8.62 1.99
N THR A 239 24.49 -9.61 1.28
CA THR A 239 25.84 -10.11 1.57
C THR A 239 26.87 -9.21 0.90
N VAL A 240 27.77 -8.64 1.70
CA VAL A 240 28.79 -7.69 1.27
C VAL A 240 30.16 -8.30 1.51
N GLU A 241 31.05 -8.20 0.51
CA GLU A 241 32.47 -8.45 0.67
C GLU A 241 33.23 -7.12 0.62
N HIS A 242 34.05 -6.87 1.64
CA HIS A 242 34.90 -5.68 1.71
C HIS A 242 36.28 -6.02 2.34
N ASN A 243 37.35 -5.68 1.66
CA ASN A 243 38.72 -5.95 2.09
C ASN A 243 38.94 -7.43 2.47
N GLY A 244 38.42 -8.39 1.69
CA GLY A 244 38.56 -9.81 1.90
C GLY A 244 37.77 -10.38 3.10
N ARG A 245 36.82 -9.62 3.64
CA ARG A 245 35.89 -10.06 4.70
C ARG A 245 34.46 -10.01 4.19
N THR A 246 33.67 -11.01 4.50
CA THR A 246 32.26 -11.13 4.09
C THR A 246 31.36 -11.00 5.30
N ASP A 247 30.26 -10.28 5.16
CA ASP A 247 29.20 -10.14 6.17
C ASP A 247 27.83 -10.04 5.50
N THR A 248 26.76 -10.40 6.22
CA THR A 248 25.39 -10.22 5.79
C THR A 248 24.76 -9.11 6.63
N LEU A 249 24.47 -8.00 5.98
CA LEU A 249 24.00 -6.76 6.59
C LEU A 249 22.57 -6.43 6.13
N PRO A 250 21.81 -5.68 6.92
CA PRO A 250 20.55 -5.10 6.43
C PRO A 250 20.80 -4.33 5.14
N TYR A 251 19.92 -4.50 4.16
CA TYR A 251 20.04 -3.78 2.89
C TYR A 251 20.11 -2.26 3.15
N PRO A 252 20.99 -1.51 2.47
CA PRO A 252 21.14 -0.07 2.66
C PRO A 252 19.82 0.68 2.39
N LYS A 253 19.44 1.57 3.31
CA LYS A 253 18.21 2.34 3.22
C LYS A 253 18.52 3.80 2.91
N GLN A 254 17.81 4.37 1.92
CA GLN A 254 17.99 5.73 1.41
C GLN A 254 16.63 6.43 1.24
N GLY A 255 15.92 6.64 2.35
CA GLY A 255 14.63 7.31 2.34
C GLY A 255 14.71 8.72 1.77
N ASN A 256 13.78 9.08 0.89
CA ASN A 256 13.77 10.36 0.17
C ASN A 256 12.69 11.34 0.63
N SER A 257 12.12 11.14 1.82
CA SER A 257 11.23 12.09 2.51
C SER A 257 11.27 11.84 4.00
N PHE A 258 10.74 12.74 4.84
CA PHE A 258 10.65 12.52 6.28
C PHE A 258 9.80 11.30 6.64
N TYR A 259 8.77 10.99 5.83
CA TYR A 259 8.03 9.74 5.97
C TYR A 259 8.93 8.52 5.73
N HIS A 260 9.63 8.44 4.59
CA HIS A 260 10.50 7.30 4.32
C HIS A 260 11.63 7.16 5.34
N LEU A 261 12.18 8.30 5.81
CA LEU A 261 13.20 8.29 6.87
C LEU A 261 12.65 7.77 8.20
N SER A 262 11.41 8.12 8.59
CA SER A 262 10.80 7.55 9.79
C SER A 262 10.70 6.03 9.71
N LYS A 263 10.31 5.49 8.55
CA LYS A 263 10.26 4.04 8.29
C LYS A 263 11.64 3.39 8.37
N CYS A 264 12.70 4.03 7.85
CA CYS A 264 14.08 3.56 8.00
C CYS A 264 14.49 3.49 9.48
N HIS A 265 14.13 4.51 10.28
CA HIS A 265 14.41 4.54 11.72
C HIS A 265 13.69 3.39 12.43
N ASP A 266 12.42 3.15 12.13
CA ASP A 266 11.63 2.07 12.70
C ASP A 266 12.24 0.70 12.43
N SER A 267 12.61 0.42 11.19
CA SER A 267 13.25 -0.84 10.83
C SER A 267 14.59 -1.02 11.56
N THR A 268 15.37 0.06 11.71
CA THR A 268 16.66 0.02 12.44
C THR A 268 16.44 -0.24 13.93
N ASN A 269 15.46 0.43 14.55
CA ASN A 269 15.06 0.19 15.94
C ASN A 269 14.59 -1.26 16.13
N MET A 270 13.79 -1.80 15.20
CA MET A 270 13.33 -3.19 15.25
C MET A 270 14.48 -4.19 15.17
N ILE A 271 15.46 -3.99 14.27
CA ILE A 271 16.66 -4.84 14.17
C ILE A 271 17.39 -4.88 15.51
N PHE A 272 17.57 -3.72 16.15
CA PHE A 272 18.22 -3.62 17.46
C PHE A 272 17.40 -4.35 18.54
N CYS A 273 16.12 -4.03 18.69
CA CYS A 273 15.24 -4.59 19.73
C CYS A 273 15.04 -6.10 19.56
N THR A 274 14.95 -6.59 18.33
CA THR A 274 14.85 -8.02 18.03
C THR A 274 16.06 -8.77 18.59
N LYS A 275 17.26 -8.26 18.36
CA LYS A 275 18.49 -8.88 18.89
C LYS A 275 18.62 -8.71 20.41
N ALA A 276 18.37 -7.50 20.92
CA ALA A 276 18.58 -7.17 22.32
C ALA A 276 17.55 -7.82 23.26
N TRP A 277 16.30 -7.92 22.83
CA TRP A 277 15.16 -8.39 23.66
C TRP A 277 14.58 -9.72 23.17
N GLN A 278 15.18 -10.35 22.16
CA GLN A 278 14.71 -11.62 21.58
C GLN A 278 13.26 -11.52 21.09
N MET A 279 12.88 -10.38 20.54
CA MET A 279 11.55 -10.16 19.98
C MET A 279 11.36 -10.99 18.70
N ARG A 280 10.10 -11.30 18.39
CA ARG A 280 9.66 -11.87 17.11
C ARG A 280 9.18 -10.74 16.22
N THR A 281 9.83 -10.47 15.09
CA THR A 281 9.47 -9.31 14.25
C THR A 281 9.44 -9.65 12.77
N THR A 282 8.47 -9.07 12.08
CA THR A 282 8.39 -9.09 10.61
C THR A 282 8.19 -7.67 10.09
N ASP A 283 9.04 -7.24 9.16
CA ASP A 283 8.92 -5.96 8.45
C ASP A 283 8.45 -6.21 7.01
N LEU A 284 7.27 -5.73 6.67
CA LEU A 284 6.68 -5.83 5.34
C LEU A 284 6.96 -4.53 4.58
N ASN A 285 8.01 -4.51 3.76
CA ASN A 285 8.35 -3.38 2.91
C ASN A 285 7.32 -3.25 1.78
N GLN A 286 6.25 -2.53 2.08
CA GLN A 286 5.06 -2.46 1.24
C GLN A 286 5.28 -1.59 0.01
N GLY A 287 4.90 -2.10 -1.16
CA GLY A 287 4.72 -1.34 -2.39
C GLY A 287 3.48 -0.43 -2.34
N VAL A 288 3.10 0.10 -3.48
CA VAL A 288 1.91 0.95 -3.60
C VAL A 288 0.66 0.07 -3.61
N VAL A 289 -0.17 0.19 -2.57
CA VAL A 289 -1.44 -0.55 -2.48
C VAL A 289 -2.51 0.15 -3.31
N TYR A 290 -3.28 -0.64 -4.06
CA TYR A 290 -4.44 -0.17 -4.81
C TYR A 290 -5.67 -1.05 -4.52
N GLY A 291 -6.84 -0.63 -5.04
CA GLY A 291 -8.09 -1.34 -4.83
C GLY A 291 -8.83 -0.85 -3.57
N VAL A 292 -10.10 -1.19 -3.48
CA VAL A 292 -10.99 -0.79 -2.38
C VAL A 292 -11.77 -1.98 -1.86
N ALA A 293 -12.06 -2.92 -2.76
CA ALA A 293 -12.94 -4.06 -2.48
C ALA A 293 -12.17 -5.25 -1.96
N THR A 294 -12.54 -5.73 -0.77
CA THR A 294 -12.31 -7.10 -0.32
C THR A 294 -13.65 -7.80 -0.13
N GLU A 295 -13.65 -9.11 0.06
CA GLU A 295 -14.88 -9.87 0.35
C GLU A 295 -15.66 -9.18 1.48
N GLU A 296 -14.99 -8.87 2.56
CA GLU A 296 -15.57 -8.34 3.79
C GLU A 296 -16.04 -6.89 3.66
N THR A 297 -15.23 -6.03 3.01
CA THR A 297 -15.59 -4.61 2.85
C THR A 297 -16.79 -4.41 1.92
N MET A 298 -17.14 -5.42 1.13
CA MET A 298 -18.28 -5.38 0.20
C MET A 298 -19.56 -6.03 0.76
N MET A 299 -19.53 -6.61 1.97
CA MET A 299 -20.71 -7.23 2.59
C MET A 299 -21.83 -6.21 2.88
N ASP A 300 -21.45 -4.98 3.24
CA ASP A 300 -22.41 -3.90 3.50
C ASP A 300 -21.80 -2.52 3.12
N PRO A 301 -22.59 -1.58 2.61
CA PRO A 301 -22.11 -0.23 2.30
C PRO A 301 -21.42 0.51 3.44
N ALA A 302 -21.79 0.23 4.69
CA ALA A 302 -21.15 0.85 5.85
C ALA A 302 -19.74 0.32 6.13
N LEU A 303 -19.38 -0.82 5.54
CA LEU A 303 -18.06 -1.46 5.68
C LEU A 303 -17.06 -1.05 4.60
N ILE A 304 -17.52 -0.30 3.60
CA ILE A 304 -16.67 0.09 2.46
C ILE A 304 -15.36 0.71 2.93
N ASN A 305 -14.26 0.35 2.26
CA ASN A 305 -12.95 0.88 2.57
C ASN A 305 -12.77 2.30 2.01
N ARG A 306 -11.88 3.09 2.61
CA ARG A 306 -11.59 4.43 2.12
C ARG A 306 -10.82 4.40 0.79
N LEU A 307 -11.04 5.40 -0.04
CA LEU A 307 -10.32 5.63 -1.28
C LEU A 307 -9.84 7.09 -1.33
N ASP A 308 -8.56 7.28 -1.04
CA ASP A 308 -7.93 8.60 -1.12
C ASP A 308 -7.46 8.88 -2.56
N TYR A 309 -7.73 10.10 -3.04
CA TYR A 309 -7.42 10.50 -4.42
C TYR A 309 -6.80 11.90 -4.52
N ASP A 310 -6.70 12.59 -3.40
CA ASP A 310 -6.10 13.90 -3.30
C ASP A 310 -4.57 13.87 -3.54
N ALA A 311 -3.98 15.06 -3.68
CA ALA A 311 -2.55 15.22 -3.99
C ALA A 311 -1.61 14.77 -2.87
N VAL A 312 -2.11 14.57 -1.65
CA VAL A 312 -1.31 14.28 -0.45
C VAL A 312 -1.39 12.81 -0.08
N PHE A 313 -2.58 12.23 -0.01
CA PHE A 313 -2.82 10.85 0.43
C PHE A 313 -3.17 9.90 -0.72
N GLY A 314 -3.60 10.40 -1.85
CA GLY A 314 -3.89 9.62 -3.05
C GLY A 314 -2.62 9.07 -3.71
N THR A 315 -2.67 7.82 -4.17
CA THR A 315 -1.59 7.23 -4.97
C THR A 315 -1.70 7.63 -6.44
N ALA A 316 -0.62 7.48 -7.21
CA ALA A 316 -0.64 7.78 -8.65
C ALA A 316 -1.72 6.97 -9.38
N LEU A 317 -1.84 5.67 -9.08
CA LEU A 317 -2.82 4.79 -9.70
C LEU A 317 -4.26 5.23 -9.38
N ASN A 318 -4.58 5.47 -8.09
CA ASN A 318 -5.91 5.92 -7.69
C ASN A 318 -6.28 7.23 -8.35
N ARG A 319 -5.35 8.20 -8.37
CA ARG A 319 -5.54 9.50 -9.01
C ARG A 319 -5.78 9.35 -10.52
N PHE A 320 -5.03 8.54 -11.22
CA PHE A 320 -5.21 8.30 -12.66
C PHE A 320 -6.57 7.68 -12.97
N CYS A 321 -6.99 6.68 -12.21
CA CYS A 321 -8.31 6.07 -12.38
C CYS A 321 -9.43 7.09 -12.19
N ILE A 322 -9.29 7.98 -11.21
CA ILE A 322 -10.29 9.03 -10.95
C ILE A 322 -10.25 10.11 -12.04
N GLN A 323 -9.07 10.55 -12.45
CA GLN A 323 -8.93 11.48 -13.57
C GLN A 323 -9.59 10.94 -14.83
N ALA A 324 -9.34 9.68 -15.18
CA ALA A 324 -9.98 9.01 -16.31
C ALA A 324 -11.52 8.96 -16.17
N ALA A 325 -12.02 8.62 -14.99
CA ALA A 325 -13.45 8.48 -14.73
C ALA A 325 -14.24 9.80 -14.81
N VAL A 326 -13.59 10.94 -14.49
CA VAL A 326 -14.21 12.28 -14.52
C VAL A 326 -13.88 13.09 -15.78
N GLY A 327 -13.21 12.47 -16.76
CA GLY A 327 -12.81 13.12 -18.02
C GLY A 327 -11.70 14.17 -17.86
N HIS A 328 -10.88 14.07 -16.82
CA HIS A 328 -9.68 14.88 -16.64
C HIS A 328 -8.46 14.13 -17.19
N PRO A 329 -7.52 14.79 -17.89
CA PRO A 329 -6.29 14.13 -18.32
C PRO A 329 -5.50 13.54 -17.15
N MET A 330 -4.98 12.33 -17.30
CA MET A 330 -4.06 11.71 -16.34
C MET A 330 -2.74 12.49 -16.31
N THR A 331 -2.34 12.96 -15.11
CA THR A 331 -1.16 13.84 -14.93
C THR A 331 0.07 13.02 -14.57
N VAL A 332 0.91 12.72 -15.54
CA VAL A 332 2.19 12.02 -15.38
C VAL A 332 3.26 13.01 -14.93
N TYR A 333 3.96 12.71 -13.81
CA TYR A 333 5.05 13.54 -13.31
C TYR A 333 6.34 13.33 -14.11
N GLY A 334 6.93 14.42 -14.62
CA GLY A 334 8.14 14.40 -15.41
C GLY A 334 7.98 13.53 -16.68
N LYS A 335 8.96 12.66 -16.96
CA LYS A 335 8.93 11.72 -18.10
C LYS A 335 8.11 10.47 -17.83
N GLY A 336 7.76 10.17 -16.58
CA GLY A 336 6.95 9.02 -16.21
C GLY A 336 7.68 7.66 -16.20
N GLY A 337 9.01 7.66 -16.18
CA GLY A 337 9.84 6.44 -16.10
C GLY A 337 10.03 5.89 -14.69
N GLN A 338 9.55 6.61 -13.67
CA GLN A 338 9.68 6.18 -12.27
C GLN A 338 8.93 4.86 -12.03
N THR A 339 9.66 3.80 -11.67
CA THR A 339 9.11 2.46 -11.43
C THR A 339 8.87 2.21 -9.95
N ARG A 340 7.77 1.52 -9.62
CA ARG A 340 7.41 1.12 -8.26
C ARG A 340 6.79 -0.28 -8.26
N GLY A 341 6.82 -0.92 -7.08
CA GLY A 341 6.05 -2.14 -6.82
C GLY A 341 4.61 -1.81 -6.45
N PHE A 342 3.68 -2.62 -6.91
CA PHE A 342 2.23 -2.49 -6.68
C PHE A 342 1.65 -3.79 -6.16
N LEU A 343 0.56 -3.69 -5.38
CA LEU A 343 -0.23 -4.84 -4.97
C LEU A 343 -1.68 -4.44 -4.69
N ASP A 344 -2.60 -5.37 -4.91
CA ASP A 344 -4.02 -5.20 -4.59
C ASP A 344 -4.24 -5.21 -3.07
N ILE A 345 -5.29 -4.55 -2.59
CA ILE A 345 -5.66 -4.54 -1.16
C ILE A 345 -5.96 -5.97 -0.65
N ARG A 346 -6.46 -6.87 -1.49
CA ARG A 346 -6.70 -8.29 -1.16
C ARG A 346 -5.39 -9.02 -0.88
N ASP A 347 -4.34 -8.74 -1.67
CA ASP A 347 -3.01 -9.29 -1.44
C ASP A 347 -2.39 -8.71 -0.17
N THR A 348 -2.63 -7.42 0.11
CA THR A 348 -2.16 -6.78 1.34
C THR A 348 -2.69 -7.50 2.57
N VAL A 349 -4.00 -7.73 2.67
CA VAL A 349 -4.60 -8.39 3.84
C VAL A 349 -4.17 -9.86 3.94
N ARG A 350 -3.97 -10.52 2.80
CA ARG A 350 -3.45 -11.90 2.74
C ARG A 350 -1.99 -11.98 3.21
N CYS A 351 -1.13 -11.04 2.84
CA CYS A 351 0.26 -10.97 3.33
C CYS A 351 0.30 -10.85 4.86
N ILE A 352 -0.59 -10.05 5.45
CA ILE A 352 -0.69 -9.94 6.91
C ILE A 352 -1.11 -11.26 7.54
N GLN A 353 -2.11 -11.93 6.97
CA GLN A 353 -2.52 -13.26 7.44
C GLN A 353 -1.35 -14.25 7.36
N ILE A 354 -0.63 -14.31 6.23
CA ILE A 354 0.56 -15.16 6.07
C ILE A 354 1.60 -14.85 7.15
N ALA A 355 1.84 -13.58 7.46
CA ALA A 355 2.78 -13.20 8.52
C ALA A 355 2.29 -13.62 9.92
N CYS A 356 0.98 -13.53 10.21
CA CYS A 356 0.39 -14.02 11.46
C CYS A 356 0.53 -15.55 11.59
N ASP A 357 0.29 -16.28 10.50
CA ASP A 357 0.33 -17.76 10.47
C ASP A 357 1.78 -18.30 10.51
N ASN A 358 2.75 -17.46 10.14
CA ASN A 358 4.18 -17.80 10.11
C ASN A 358 4.97 -16.82 10.97
N PRO A 359 4.83 -16.84 12.31
CA PRO A 359 5.56 -15.91 13.17
C PRO A 359 7.07 -16.13 13.10
N ALA A 360 7.84 -15.06 13.18
CA ALA A 360 9.28 -15.13 13.26
C ALA A 360 9.73 -15.88 14.53
N ASP A 361 10.91 -16.49 14.53
CA ASP A 361 11.49 -17.07 15.73
C ASP A 361 11.95 -16.00 16.72
N LYS A 362 12.18 -16.38 17.99
CA LYS A 362 12.73 -15.46 19.00
C LYS A 362 14.10 -14.94 18.54
N GLY A 363 14.26 -13.62 18.54
CA GLY A 363 15.48 -12.97 18.07
C GLY A 363 15.64 -12.93 16.55
N GLU A 364 14.61 -13.35 15.79
CA GLU A 364 14.58 -13.26 14.34
C GLU A 364 13.79 -12.04 13.87
N MET A 365 14.36 -11.30 12.92
CA MET A 365 13.64 -10.29 12.13
C MET A 365 13.55 -10.75 10.69
N ARG A 366 12.33 -11.02 10.24
CA ARG A 366 12.03 -11.30 8.83
C ARG A 366 11.74 -10.01 8.11
N ILE A 367 12.24 -9.89 6.89
CA ILE A 367 11.96 -8.75 6.02
C ILE A 367 11.46 -9.28 4.70
N TYR A 368 10.29 -8.80 4.26
CA TYR A 368 9.65 -9.18 3.00
C TYR A 368 9.37 -7.94 2.16
N ASN A 369 9.67 -8.02 0.87
CA ASN A 369 9.27 -7.00 -0.10
C ASN A 369 7.85 -7.30 -0.56
N GLN A 370 6.88 -6.53 -0.03
CA GLN A 370 5.46 -6.77 -0.19
C GLN A 370 4.92 -6.03 -1.43
N PHE A 371 5.02 -6.64 -2.58
CA PHE A 371 4.39 -6.22 -3.83
C PHE A 371 4.24 -7.42 -4.77
N THR A 372 3.38 -7.31 -5.78
CA THR A 372 3.11 -8.40 -6.72
C THR A 372 3.61 -8.10 -8.12
N GLU A 373 3.56 -6.85 -8.55
CA GLU A 373 3.97 -6.40 -9.89
C GLU A 373 4.76 -5.09 -9.80
N GLN A 374 5.51 -4.78 -10.86
CA GLN A 374 6.29 -3.54 -10.95
C GLN A 374 5.88 -2.80 -12.23
N PHE A 375 5.58 -1.51 -12.11
CA PHE A 375 5.19 -0.65 -13.24
C PHE A 375 5.85 0.71 -13.14
N SER A 376 6.23 1.25 -14.28
CA SER A 376 6.49 2.68 -14.44
C SER A 376 5.17 3.47 -14.45
N VAL A 377 5.26 4.77 -14.23
CA VAL A 377 4.08 5.66 -14.27
C VAL A 377 3.44 5.67 -15.66
N ASN A 378 4.25 5.57 -16.73
CA ASN A 378 3.75 5.48 -18.10
C ASN A 378 3.00 4.17 -18.37
N GLU A 379 3.51 3.03 -17.88
CA GLU A 379 2.82 1.74 -18.01
C GLU A 379 1.49 1.74 -17.28
N LEU A 380 1.41 2.34 -16.09
CA LEU A 380 0.14 2.54 -15.38
C LEU A 380 -0.86 3.36 -16.19
N ALA A 381 -0.41 4.48 -16.76
CA ALA A 381 -1.28 5.32 -17.60
C ALA A 381 -1.79 4.55 -18.83
N ALA A 382 -0.96 3.71 -19.44
CA ALA A 382 -1.33 2.87 -20.58
C ALA A 382 -2.37 1.80 -20.16
N LEU A 383 -2.16 1.10 -19.03
CA LEU A 383 -3.10 0.11 -18.49
C LEU A 383 -4.48 0.72 -18.19
N ILE A 384 -4.50 1.90 -17.56
CA ILE A 384 -5.76 2.60 -17.24
C ILE A 384 -6.44 3.08 -18.52
N THR A 385 -5.68 3.53 -19.54
CA THR A 385 -6.23 3.92 -20.83
C THR A 385 -6.90 2.73 -21.51
N GLU A 386 -6.28 1.57 -21.52
CA GLU A 386 -6.85 0.35 -22.10
C GLU A 386 -8.09 -0.11 -21.32
N ALA A 387 -8.01 -0.17 -20.00
CA ALA A 387 -9.13 -0.56 -19.16
C ALA A 387 -10.31 0.42 -19.26
N GLY A 388 -10.03 1.73 -19.28
CA GLY A 388 -11.04 2.78 -19.43
C GLY A 388 -11.78 2.70 -20.77
N LYS A 389 -11.07 2.48 -21.87
CA LYS A 389 -11.70 2.31 -23.21
C LYS A 389 -12.67 1.13 -23.24
N LYS A 390 -12.37 0.03 -22.56
CA LYS A 390 -13.26 -1.15 -22.48
C LYS A 390 -14.63 -0.83 -21.84
N ILE A 391 -14.71 0.24 -21.05
CA ILE A 391 -15.93 0.70 -20.35
C ILE A 391 -16.46 2.04 -20.89
N GLY A 392 -16.00 2.45 -22.08
CA GLY A 392 -16.51 3.64 -22.77
C GLY A 392 -15.96 4.97 -22.28
N LEU A 393 -14.85 4.98 -21.50
CA LEU A 393 -14.11 6.20 -21.19
C LEU A 393 -13.14 6.55 -22.33
N ASP A 394 -12.73 7.83 -22.39
CA ASP A 394 -11.68 8.30 -23.32
C ASP A 394 -10.53 8.96 -22.52
N PRO A 395 -9.71 8.17 -21.81
CA PRO A 395 -8.64 8.71 -20.99
C PRO A 395 -7.56 9.39 -21.83
N GLN A 396 -7.21 10.63 -21.44
CA GLN A 396 -6.10 11.38 -22.03
C GLN A 396 -4.93 11.41 -21.05
N VAL A 397 -3.70 11.58 -21.55
CA VAL A 397 -2.48 11.64 -20.73
C VAL A 397 -1.75 12.95 -21.02
N ILE A 398 -1.31 13.64 -19.96
CA ILE A 398 -0.44 14.82 -20.08
C ILE A 398 0.74 14.69 -19.11
N ASN A 399 1.89 15.21 -19.49
CA ASN A 399 3.03 15.32 -18.60
C ASN A 399 3.01 16.68 -17.88
N VAL A 400 3.30 16.66 -16.58
CA VAL A 400 3.40 17.84 -15.74
C VAL A 400 4.77 17.86 -15.02
N PRO A 401 5.26 19.02 -14.56
CA PRO A 401 6.52 19.08 -13.79
C PRO A 401 6.51 18.12 -12.60
N ASN A 402 7.62 17.41 -12.38
CA ASN A 402 7.74 16.52 -11.22
C ASN A 402 7.89 17.35 -9.93
N PRO A 403 6.96 17.26 -8.97
CA PRO A 403 7.03 18.01 -7.72
C PRO A 403 8.04 17.42 -6.72
N ARG A 404 8.63 16.27 -7.01
CA ARG A 404 9.51 15.52 -6.12
C ARG A 404 10.96 15.61 -6.57
N THR A 405 11.87 15.49 -5.59
CA THR A 405 13.30 15.33 -5.87
C THR A 405 13.59 13.83 -6.03
N GLU A 406 13.43 13.33 -7.22
CA GLU A 406 13.75 11.93 -7.57
C GLU A 406 14.26 11.86 -9.02
N MET A 407 15.03 10.82 -9.33
CA MET A 407 15.45 10.57 -10.71
C MET A 407 14.23 10.19 -11.55
N GLU A 408 14.10 10.77 -12.74
CA GLU A 408 12.97 10.48 -13.65
C GLU A 408 13.07 9.10 -14.30
N GLU A 409 14.28 8.58 -14.40
CA GLU A 409 14.57 7.23 -14.83
C GLU A 409 15.58 6.63 -13.84
N HIS A 410 15.30 5.46 -13.30
CA HIS A 410 16.20 4.78 -12.38
C HIS A 410 16.11 3.27 -12.56
N TYR A 411 17.19 2.61 -12.20
CA TYR A 411 17.19 1.17 -12.10
C TYR A 411 16.26 0.72 -10.97
N TYR A 412 15.37 -0.22 -11.26
CA TYR A 412 14.48 -0.79 -10.26
C TYR A 412 14.29 -2.28 -10.53
N ASN A 413 14.99 -3.12 -9.80
CA ASN A 413 14.87 -4.57 -9.85
C ASN A 413 14.82 -5.10 -8.41
N ALA A 414 13.61 -5.22 -7.89
CA ALA A 414 13.38 -5.64 -6.52
C ALA A 414 12.89 -7.09 -6.47
N LYS A 415 13.52 -7.88 -5.60
CA LYS A 415 13.12 -9.25 -5.32
C LYS A 415 11.91 -9.27 -4.37
N ASN A 416 10.94 -10.16 -4.63
CA ASN A 416 9.68 -10.24 -3.87
C ASN A 416 9.14 -11.68 -3.80
N SER A 417 10.02 -12.68 -3.70
CA SER A 417 9.60 -14.08 -3.80
C SER A 417 9.13 -14.69 -2.48
N LYS A 418 9.58 -14.18 -1.33
CA LYS A 418 9.36 -14.85 -0.03
C LYS A 418 7.89 -14.99 0.39
N LEU A 419 7.05 -13.99 0.11
CA LEU A 419 5.61 -14.09 0.40
C LEU A 419 4.92 -15.08 -0.53
N GLN A 420 5.35 -15.17 -1.79
CA GLN A 420 4.85 -16.18 -2.74
C GLN A 420 5.29 -17.58 -2.33
N ASP A 421 6.53 -17.75 -1.86
CA ASP A 421 7.02 -19.03 -1.31
C ASP A 421 6.23 -19.48 -0.08
N LEU A 422 5.61 -18.54 0.65
CA LEU A 422 4.71 -18.79 1.78
C LEU A 422 3.23 -18.95 1.39
N GLY A 423 2.92 -18.97 0.08
CA GLY A 423 1.58 -19.23 -0.44
C GLY A 423 0.74 -17.99 -0.75
N LEU A 424 1.38 -16.84 -1.03
CA LEU A 424 0.69 -15.69 -1.62
C LEU A 424 0.40 -16.00 -3.11
N GLU A 425 -0.87 -16.03 -3.47
CA GLU A 425 -1.34 -16.08 -4.86
C GLU A 425 -1.72 -14.66 -5.30
N PRO A 426 -0.94 -14.01 -6.20
CA PRO A 426 -1.13 -12.60 -6.53
C PRO A 426 -2.39 -12.31 -7.34
N HIS A 427 -3.09 -11.23 -7.01
CA HIS A 427 -4.06 -10.59 -7.89
C HIS A 427 -3.33 -9.64 -8.84
N LEU A 428 -3.30 -9.96 -10.13
CA LEU A 428 -2.62 -9.14 -11.12
C LEU A 428 -3.47 -7.91 -11.48
N MET A 429 -2.81 -6.78 -11.71
CA MET A 429 -3.47 -5.50 -11.99
C MET A 429 -4.33 -5.56 -13.26
N SER A 430 -3.92 -6.30 -14.29
CA SER A 430 -4.70 -6.51 -15.52
C SER A 430 -6.12 -7.03 -15.24
N ASP A 431 -6.27 -7.86 -14.22
CA ASP A 431 -7.53 -8.51 -13.87
C ASP A 431 -8.25 -7.77 -12.72
N ALA A 432 -7.48 -7.29 -11.74
CA ALA A 432 -7.98 -6.67 -10.53
C ALA A 432 -8.45 -5.22 -10.70
N LEU A 433 -7.83 -4.45 -11.60
CA LEU A 433 -8.07 -3.00 -11.75
C LEU A 433 -9.54 -2.65 -11.98
N MET A 434 -10.22 -3.44 -12.81
CA MET A 434 -11.64 -3.23 -13.13
C MET A 434 -12.55 -3.48 -11.92
N ASP A 435 -12.32 -4.59 -11.22
CA ASP A 435 -13.24 -5.07 -10.19
C ASP A 435 -12.98 -4.44 -8.82
N SER A 436 -11.72 -4.23 -8.48
CA SER A 436 -11.35 -3.70 -7.16
C SER A 436 -11.27 -2.17 -7.09
N LEU A 437 -11.26 -1.47 -8.24
CA LEU A 437 -11.05 -0.03 -8.27
C LEU A 437 -11.99 0.72 -9.24
N LEU A 438 -11.92 0.50 -10.57
CA LEU A 438 -12.62 1.34 -11.54
C LEU A 438 -14.14 1.31 -11.40
N LYS A 439 -14.75 0.17 -11.14
CA LYS A 439 -16.20 0.06 -10.92
C LYS A 439 -16.66 0.89 -9.73
N ILE A 440 -15.92 0.86 -8.64
CA ILE A 440 -16.22 1.63 -7.43
C ILE A 440 -16.02 3.12 -7.68
N ILE A 441 -14.96 3.52 -8.39
CA ILE A 441 -14.75 4.92 -8.76
C ILE A 441 -15.92 5.45 -9.60
N ILE A 442 -16.40 4.67 -10.58
CA ILE A 442 -17.55 5.07 -11.41
C ILE A 442 -18.82 5.20 -10.56
N GLU A 443 -19.04 4.29 -9.61
CA GLU A 443 -20.19 4.38 -8.68
C GLU A 443 -20.19 5.68 -7.87
N TYR A 444 -19.03 6.14 -7.43
CA TYR A 444 -18.87 7.32 -6.57
C TYR A 444 -18.33 8.55 -7.29
N LYS A 445 -18.22 8.56 -8.63
CA LYS A 445 -17.58 9.66 -9.40
C LYS A 445 -18.17 11.04 -9.15
N ASP A 446 -19.48 11.10 -8.85
CA ASP A 446 -20.18 12.36 -8.56
C ASP A 446 -19.72 13.02 -7.24
N ARG A 447 -18.94 12.31 -6.41
CA ARG A 447 -18.33 12.83 -5.18
C ARG A 447 -16.93 13.39 -5.40
N VAL A 448 -16.38 13.30 -6.60
CA VAL A 448 -15.03 13.78 -6.90
C VAL A 448 -14.98 15.30 -6.86
N ASP A 449 -14.16 15.84 -5.98
CA ASP A 449 -13.74 17.25 -6.04
C ASP A 449 -12.53 17.37 -6.97
N LYS A 450 -12.75 17.98 -8.14
CA LYS A 450 -11.71 18.12 -9.16
C LYS A 450 -10.55 19.02 -8.73
N SER A 451 -10.73 19.88 -7.73
CA SER A 451 -9.65 20.73 -7.20
C SER A 451 -8.59 19.94 -6.43
N LEU A 452 -8.93 18.74 -5.94
CA LEU A 452 -8.06 17.90 -5.13
C LEU A 452 -7.19 16.93 -5.94
N ILE A 453 -7.50 16.71 -7.23
CA ILE A 453 -6.80 15.70 -8.06
C ILE A 453 -5.48 16.18 -8.67
N LEU A 454 -5.16 17.46 -8.55
CA LEU A 454 -3.92 18.04 -9.04
C LEU A 454 -2.82 17.96 -7.97
N PRO A 455 -1.53 17.88 -8.37
CA PRO A 455 -0.42 17.86 -7.43
C PRO A 455 -0.38 19.14 -6.61
N GLY A 456 -0.42 19.01 -5.27
CA GLY A 456 -0.52 20.14 -4.34
C GLY A 456 0.75 20.46 -3.56
N VAL A 457 1.75 19.58 -3.54
CA VAL A 457 2.97 19.73 -2.72
C VAL A 457 4.20 19.68 -3.60
N ASN A 458 5.01 20.76 -3.59
CA ASN A 458 6.32 20.81 -4.22
C ASN A 458 7.40 20.73 -3.12
N TRP A 459 8.37 19.83 -3.26
CA TRP A 459 9.38 19.56 -2.23
C TRP A 459 10.55 20.55 -2.23
N THR A 460 10.77 21.27 -3.33
CA THR A 460 11.90 22.16 -3.53
C THR A 460 11.53 23.64 -3.59
N GLU A 461 10.25 23.96 -3.77
CA GLU A 461 9.76 25.33 -3.93
C GLU A 461 8.62 25.64 -2.95
N SER A 462 8.46 26.92 -2.62
CA SER A 462 7.39 27.37 -1.73
C SER A 462 5.99 27.38 -2.35
N ALA A 463 5.88 27.26 -3.68
CA ALA A 463 4.61 27.25 -4.40
C ALA A 463 4.22 25.82 -4.80
N SER A 464 2.93 25.48 -4.67
CA SER A 464 2.41 24.19 -5.13
C SER A 464 2.48 24.06 -6.66
N VAL A 465 2.59 22.83 -7.17
CA VAL A 465 2.58 22.55 -8.62
C VAL A 465 1.27 23.01 -9.26
N GLY A 466 0.14 22.89 -8.55
CA GLY A 466 -1.15 23.42 -9.02
C GLY A 466 -1.12 24.93 -9.27
N GLN A 467 -0.53 25.70 -8.34
CA GLN A 467 -0.37 27.15 -8.52
C GLN A 467 0.60 27.50 -9.66
N GLN A 468 1.60 26.66 -9.93
CA GLN A 468 2.50 26.83 -11.07
C GLN A 468 1.80 26.57 -12.40
N LEU A 469 0.92 25.55 -12.47
CA LEU A 469 0.11 25.25 -13.66
C LEU A 469 -0.89 26.37 -13.95
N GLU A 470 -1.61 26.88 -12.95
CA GLU A 470 -2.51 28.03 -13.10
C GLU A 470 -1.77 29.28 -13.60
N LYS A 471 -0.54 29.54 -13.12
CA LYS A 471 0.29 30.62 -13.63
C LYS A 471 0.71 30.40 -15.08
N ALA A 472 1.08 29.16 -15.44
CA ALA A 472 1.47 28.81 -16.81
C ALA A 472 0.31 28.93 -17.79
N GLU A 473 -0.92 28.58 -17.40
CA GLU A 473 -2.12 28.76 -18.21
C GLU A 473 -2.48 30.24 -18.38
N LYS A 474 -2.35 31.07 -17.33
CA LYS A 474 -2.57 32.53 -17.40
C LYS A 474 -1.54 33.27 -18.24
N VAL A 475 -0.35 32.72 -18.45
CA VAL A 475 0.68 33.28 -19.33
C VAL A 475 0.44 32.91 -20.78
N LYS A 476 -0.31 31.83 -21.06
CA LYS A 476 -0.65 31.39 -22.41
C LYS A 476 -1.98 31.95 -22.94
N ALA A 477 -2.79 32.53 -22.05
CA ALA A 477 -4.03 33.24 -22.37
C ALA A 477 -3.76 34.75 -22.51
#